data_de9e797b51d969c8d1e2a28cce985597
#
_entry.id   de9e797b51d969c8d1e2a28cce985597
#
_cell.length_a   1.000
_cell.length_b   1.000
_cell.length_c   1.000
_cell.angle_alpha   90.00
_cell.angle_beta   90.00
_cell.angle_gamma   90.00
#
_symmetry.space_group_name_H-M   'P 1'
#
loop_
_entity.id
_entity.type
_entity.pdbx_description
1 polymer ?
#
loop_
_entity_poly.entity_id
_entity_poly.type
_entity_poly.pdbx_seq_one_letter_code
_entity_poly.pdbx_strand_id
1 'polypeptide(L)'
;KPDDLPFSTVVPLKTFYEPGEEITYSCKPGYVSRGGMRKFICPLTGLWPINTLKCTPRVCPFAGILENGAVRYTTFEYPNTISFSCNTGFYLNGADSAKCTEEGKWSPELPVCAPIICPPPSIPTFATLRVYKPSAGNNSLYRDTAVFECLPQHAMFGNDTITCTTHGNWTKLPECREVKCPFPSRPDNGFVNYPAKPTLYYKDKATFGCHDGYSLDGPEEI
;
A
#
# COMPACT_ATOMS: atom_id res chain seq x y z
N LYS A 1 -7.62 49.83 -28.33
CA LYS A 1 -8.01 48.50 -27.81
C LYS A 1 -7.59 48.43 -26.34
N PRO A 2 -8.47 47.93 -25.43
CA PRO A 2 -8.09 47.68 -24.02
C PRO A 2 -6.93 46.70 -23.92
N ASP A 3 -6.17 46.80 -22.82
CA ASP A 3 -5.05 45.88 -22.54
C ASP A 3 -5.49 44.44 -22.43
N ASP A 4 -4.72 43.54 -23.02
CA ASP A 4 -4.92 42.09 -22.83
C ASP A 4 -4.16 41.63 -21.60
N LEU A 5 -4.88 41.40 -20.50
CA LEU A 5 -4.26 41.02 -19.25
C LEU A 5 -4.27 39.47 -19.07
N PRO A 6 -3.16 38.89 -18.62
CA PRO A 6 -3.08 37.45 -18.42
C PRO A 6 -4.18 36.93 -17.52
N PHE A 7 -4.81 35.81 -17.90
CA PHE A 7 -5.87 35.12 -17.13
C PHE A 7 -7.11 35.95 -16.83
N SER A 8 -7.34 37.03 -17.63
CA SER A 8 -8.54 37.86 -17.55
C SER A 8 -9.40 37.72 -18.79
N THR A 9 -10.61 38.22 -18.68
CA THR A 9 -11.56 38.44 -19.78
C THR A 9 -12.08 39.85 -19.67
N VAL A 10 -12.40 40.46 -20.83
CA VAL A 10 -13.01 41.78 -20.92
C VAL A 10 -14.38 41.66 -21.57
N VAL A 11 -15.37 42.36 -21.03
CA VAL A 11 -16.75 42.32 -21.50
C VAL A 11 -17.27 43.75 -21.57
N PRO A 12 -17.93 44.17 -22.69
CA PRO A 12 -17.99 43.45 -23.95
C PRO A 12 -16.67 43.48 -24.73
N LEU A 13 -16.35 42.37 -25.43
CA LEU A 13 -15.20 42.34 -26.30
C LEU A 13 -15.59 42.84 -27.71
N LYS A 14 -15.05 44.00 -28.09
CA LYS A 14 -15.32 44.63 -29.39
C LYS A 14 -14.01 44.99 -30.06
N THR A 15 -14.07 45.19 -31.37
CA THR A 15 -12.92 45.73 -32.17
C THR A 15 -12.78 47.22 -31.96
N PHE A 16 -13.90 47.94 -31.79
CA PHE A 16 -13.94 49.40 -31.55
C PHE A 16 -14.89 49.66 -30.39
N TYR A 17 -14.58 50.72 -29.64
CA TYR A 17 -15.40 51.24 -28.55
C TYR A 17 -15.65 52.73 -28.80
N GLU A 18 -16.86 53.16 -28.59
CA GLU A 18 -17.21 54.58 -28.64
C GLU A 18 -16.92 55.26 -27.30
N PRO A 19 -16.60 56.56 -27.32
CA PRO A 19 -16.46 57.31 -26.05
C PRO A 19 -17.67 57.16 -25.16
N GLY A 20 -17.45 56.86 -23.88
CA GLY A 20 -18.53 56.64 -22.92
C GLY A 20 -18.93 55.15 -22.74
N GLU A 21 -18.52 54.26 -23.62
CA GLU A 21 -18.80 52.83 -23.44
C GLU A 21 -17.97 52.24 -22.27
N GLU A 22 -18.68 51.44 -21.44
CA GLU A 22 -18.06 50.76 -20.30
C GLU A 22 -17.54 49.36 -20.68
N ILE A 23 -16.35 49.02 -20.23
CA ILE A 23 -15.80 47.67 -20.26
C ILE A 23 -15.58 47.17 -18.82
N THR A 24 -15.74 45.87 -18.61
CA THR A 24 -15.48 45.23 -17.34
C THR A 24 -14.47 44.08 -17.51
N TYR A 25 -13.40 44.13 -16.76
CA TYR A 25 -12.45 43.04 -16.62
C TYR A 25 -12.89 42.08 -15.54
N SER A 26 -12.78 40.79 -15.80
CA SER A 26 -12.95 39.72 -14.82
C SER A 26 -11.87 38.68 -14.97
N CYS A 27 -11.45 38.05 -13.88
CA CYS A 27 -10.51 36.93 -13.95
C CYS A 27 -11.21 35.67 -14.44
N LYS A 28 -10.50 34.87 -15.22
CA LYS A 28 -10.99 33.57 -15.68
C LYS A 28 -11.29 32.65 -14.48
N PRO A 29 -12.16 31.62 -14.64
CA PRO A 29 -12.40 30.62 -13.62
C PRO A 29 -11.10 30.05 -13.06
N GLY A 30 -11.03 29.86 -11.74
CA GLY A 30 -9.81 29.42 -11.05
C GLY A 30 -8.82 30.52 -10.69
N TYR A 31 -9.09 31.78 -11.08
CA TYR A 31 -8.22 32.93 -10.78
C TYR A 31 -8.98 33.98 -9.95
N VAL A 32 -8.26 34.69 -9.12
CA VAL A 32 -8.77 35.78 -8.27
C VAL A 32 -8.08 37.08 -8.60
N SER A 33 -8.86 38.18 -8.54
CA SER A 33 -8.33 39.52 -8.83
C SER A 33 -7.51 40.04 -7.64
N ARG A 34 -6.37 40.62 -7.96
CA ARG A 34 -5.49 41.34 -7.02
C ARG A 34 -5.22 42.71 -7.56
N GLY A 35 -5.56 43.75 -6.78
CA GLY A 35 -5.37 45.15 -7.18
C GLY A 35 -6.13 45.57 -8.42
N GLY A 36 -5.88 46.79 -8.89
CA GLY A 36 -6.42 47.35 -10.14
C GLY A 36 -7.91 47.62 -10.15
N MET A 37 -8.35 48.36 -11.17
CA MET A 37 -9.77 48.60 -11.44
C MET A 37 -10.32 47.55 -12.37
N ARG A 38 -11.58 47.21 -12.21
CA ARG A 38 -12.26 46.25 -13.08
C ARG A 38 -13.08 46.93 -14.18
N LYS A 39 -13.56 48.15 -13.92
CA LYS A 39 -14.42 48.89 -14.81
C LYS A 39 -13.69 50.10 -15.38
N PHE A 40 -13.78 50.27 -16.69
CA PHE A 40 -13.25 51.42 -17.42
C PHE A 40 -14.29 51.94 -18.40
N ILE A 41 -14.27 53.25 -18.58
CA ILE A 41 -15.09 53.93 -19.58
C ILE A 41 -14.16 54.38 -20.69
N CYS A 42 -14.55 54.14 -21.93
CA CYS A 42 -13.79 54.59 -23.10
C CYS A 42 -13.63 56.12 -23.06
N PRO A 43 -12.42 56.67 -22.95
CA PRO A 43 -12.24 58.10 -22.81
C PRO A 43 -12.34 58.79 -24.19
N LEU A 44 -12.67 60.08 -24.17
CA LEU A 44 -12.70 60.92 -25.38
C LEU A 44 -11.39 60.99 -26.13
N THR A 45 -10.26 60.77 -25.43
CA THR A 45 -8.93 60.74 -26.01
C THR A 45 -8.65 59.47 -26.83
N GLY A 46 -9.50 58.46 -26.75
CA GLY A 46 -9.28 57.14 -27.35
C GLY A 46 -8.15 56.31 -26.75
N LEU A 47 -7.47 56.82 -25.71
CA LEU A 47 -6.37 56.13 -25.01
C LEU A 47 -6.85 55.54 -23.70
N TRP A 48 -6.91 54.21 -23.62
CA TRP A 48 -7.28 53.52 -22.39
C TRP A 48 -6.26 53.77 -21.30
N PRO A 49 -6.71 53.98 -20.02
CA PRO A 49 -5.81 54.05 -18.90
C PRO A 49 -5.12 52.73 -18.67
N ILE A 50 -3.90 52.75 -18.09
CA ILE A 50 -3.14 51.56 -17.72
C ILE A 50 -3.93 50.79 -16.65
N ASN A 51 -4.19 49.50 -16.91
CA ASN A 51 -4.85 48.63 -15.96
C ASN A 51 -3.80 47.84 -15.20
N THR A 52 -3.82 47.95 -13.85
CA THR A 52 -2.92 47.25 -12.93
C THR A 52 -3.57 46.00 -12.31
N LEU A 53 -4.73 45.57 -12.83
CA LEU A 53 -5.39 44.37 -12.40
C LEU A 53 -4.49 43.14 -12.66
N LYS A 54 -4.32 42.33 -11.64
CA LYS A 54 -3.66 41.03 -11.71
C LYS A 54 -4.65 39.91 -11.39
N CYS A 55 -4.70 38.90 -12.24
CA CYS A 55 -5.43 37.67 -11.98
C CYS A 55 -4.42 36.60 -11.54
N THR A 56 -4.48 36.20 -10.28
CA THR A 56 -3.60 35.19 -9.72
C THR A 56 -4.35 33.87 -9.52
N PRO A 57 -3.70 32.71 -9.67
CA PRO A 57 -4.35 31.44 -9.47
C PRO A 57 -4.91 31.35 -8.04
N ARG A 58 -6.04 30.70 -7.89
CA ARG A 58 -6.64 30.39 -6.60
C ARG A 58 -5.80 29.35 -5.89
N VAL A 59 -5.61 29.50 -4.60
CA VAL A 59 -4.81 28.58 -3.77
C VAL A 59 -5.75 27.62 -3.07
N CYS A 60 -5.51 26.33 -3.22
CA CYS A 60 -6.19 25.30 -2.46
C CYS A 60 -5.61 25.18 -1.05
N PRO A 61 -6.38 24.71 -0.06
CA PRO A 61 -5.90 24.53 1.30
C PRO A 61 -4.69 23.61 1.33
N PHE A 62 -3.81 23.80 2.31
CA PHE A 62 -2.72 22.85 2.57
C PHE A 62 -3.31 21.45 2.76
N ALA A 63 -2.82 20.47 1.99
CA ALA A 63 -3.34 19.11 1.99
C ALA A 63 -3.10 18.34 3.30
N GLY A 64 -2.39 18.94 4.25
CA GLY A 64 -2.05 18.31 5.51
C GLY A 64 -0.89 17.33 5.39
N ILE A 65 -0.73 16.54 6.44
CA ILE A 65 0.22 15.41 6.49
C ILE A 65 -0.61 14.15 6.28
N LEU A 66 -0.27 13.39 5.25
CA LEU A 66 -0.84 12.06 5.05
C LEU A 66 -0.19 11.11 6.05
N GLU A 67 -0.94 10.71 7.09
CA GLU A 67 -0.45 9.76 8.08
C GLU A 67 -0.12 8.42 7.43
N ASN A 68 1.04 7.85 7.75
CA ASN A 68 1.57 6.62 7.14
C ASN A 68 1.76 6.71 5.62
N GLY A 69 2.02 7.92 5.10
CA GLY A 69 2.21 8.15 3.68
C GLY A 69 2.94 9.43 3.38
N ALA A 70 2.90 9.83 2.12
CA ALA A 70 3.52 11.04 1.61
C ALA A 70 2.64 11.74 0.58
N VAL A 71 2.67 13.07 0.58
CA VAL A 71 2.04 13.93 -0.41
C VAL A 71 3.14 14.52 -1.29
N ARG A 72 3.02 14.38 -2.60
CA ARG A 72 3.91 15.01 -3.59
C ARG A 72 3.18 16.15 -4.28
N TYR A 73 3.79 17.32 -4.29
CA TYR A 73 3.23 18.53 -4.88
C TYR A 73 4.34 19.45 -5.41
N THR A 74 3.98 20.32 -6.33
CA THR A 74 4.81 21.45 -6.75
C THR A 74 4.31 22.75 -6.14
N THR A 75 3.01 23.02 -6.29
CA THR A 75 2.31 24.12 -5.64
C THR A 75 0.89 23.69 -5.30
N PHE A 76 0.20 24.47 -4.45
CA PHE A 76 -1.21 24.27 -4.13
C PHE A 76 -2.15 25.17 -4.93
N GLU A 77 -1.67 25.71 -6.04
CA GLU A 77 -2.42 26.63 -6.87
C GLU A 77 -3.18 25.93 -7.99
N TYR A 78 -4.33 26.50 -8.36
CA TYR A 78 -5.08 26.06 -9.54
C TYR A 78 -4.23 26.24 -10.83
N PRO A 79 -4.23 25.28 -11.77
CA PRO A 79 -4.94 23.98 -11.77
C PRO A 79 -4.04 22.79 -11.39
N ASN A 80 -3.08 22.98 -10.50
CA ASN A 80 -2.09 21.94 -10.16
C ASN A 80 -2.72 20.70 -9.50
N THR A 81 -2.02 19.59 -9.64
CA THR A 81 -2.39 18.30 -9.08
C THR A 81 -1.36 17.90 -8.03
N ILE A 82 -1.83 17.30 -6.94
CA ILE A 82 -1.01 16.65 -5.92
C ILE A 82 -1.23 15.15 -6.00
N SER A 83 -0.24 14.36 -5.61
CA SER A 83 -0.32 12.90 -5.61
C SER A 83 0.03 12.33 -4.25
N PHE A 84 -0.51 11.14 -3.98
CA PHE A 84 -0.43 10.48 -2.69
C PHE A 84 0.22 9.12 -2.81
N SER A 85 0.98 8.73 -1.79
CA SER A 85 1.54 7.38 -1.68
C SER A 85 1.52 6.95 -0.23
N CYS A 86 1.29 5.66 0.03
CA CYS A 86 1.36 5.10 1.37
C CYS A 86 2.68 4.40 1.62
N ASN A 87 3.11 4.38 2.88
CA ASN A 87 4.25 3.59 3.33
C ASN A 87 3.96 2.10 3.17
N THR A 88 5.02 1.30 3.09
CA THR A 88 4.90 -0.16 3.04
C THR A 88 4.11 -0.70 4.24
N GLY A 89 3.15 -1.56 4.00
CA GLY A 89 2.23 -2.07 5.02
C GLY A 89 0.90 -1.31 5.11
N PHE A 90 0.74 -0.29 4.29
CA PHE A 90 -0.50 0.50 4.17
C PHE A 90 -0.96 0.55 2.72
N TYR A 91 -2.26 0.67 2.51
CA TYR A 91 -2.85 0.89 1.20
C TYR A 91 -3.59 2.22 1.15
N LEU A 92 -3.67 2.79 -0.04
CA LEU A 92 -4.36 4.05 -0.26
C LEU A 92 -5.87 3.81 -0.33
N ASN A 93 -6.60 4.34 0.66
CA ASN A 93 -8.05 4.35 0.65
C ASN A 93 -8.52 5.71 0.15
N GLY A 94 -8.89 5.76 -1.12
CA GLY A 94 -9.24 6.98 -1.86
C GLY A 94 -8.45 7.10 -3.17
N ALA A 95 -8.49 8.28 -3.77
CA ALA A 95 -7.79 8.55 -5.02
C ALA A 95 -6.27 8.74 -4.80
N ASP A 96 -5.47 8.36 -5.78
CA ASP A 96 -4.02 8.52 -5.77
C ASP A 96 -3.55 9.96 -6.08
N SER A 97 -4.47 10.80 -6.51
CA SER A 97 -4.20 12.19 -6.87
C SER A 97 -5.44 13.07 -6.68
N ALA A 98 -5.22 14.35 -6.41
CA ALA A 98 -6.27 15.35 -6.33
C ALA A 98 -5.85 16.62 -7.07
N LYS A 99 -6.79 17.25 -7.77
CA LYS A 99 -6.59 18.48 -8.52
C LYS A 99 -7.18 19.66 -7.75
N CYS A 100 -6.46 20.78 -7.75
CA CYS A 100 -7.00 22.03 -7.25
C CYS A 100 -8.04 22.56 -8.22
N THR A 101 -9.30 22.73 -7.75
CA THR A 101 -10.44 23.18 -8.58
C THR A 101 -10.52 24.70 -8.71
N GLU A 102 -11.38 25.15 -9.59
CA GLU A 102 -11.67 26.57 -9.79
C GLU A 102 -12.25 27.25 -8.53
N GLU A 103 -12.88 26.48 -7.65
CA GLU A 103 -13.42 26.95 -6.37
C GLU A 103 -12.35 27.03 -5.27
N GLY A 104 -11.13 26.55 -5.52
CA GLY A 104 -10.05 26.50 -4.56
C GLY A 104 -10.19 25.34 -3.57
N LYS A 105 -10.68 24.19 -4.04
CA LYS A 105 -10.83 22.94 -3.27
C LYS A 105 -10.12 21.81 -3.97
N TRP A 106 -9.71 20.80 -3.22
CA TRP A 106 -9.18 19.57 -3.79
C TRP A 106 -10.31 18.67 -4.28
N SER A 107 -10.13 18.10 -5.47
CA SER A 107 -11.07 17.12 -6.04
C SER A 107 -10.27 15.99 -6.72
N PRO A 108 -10.58 14.73 -6.43
CA PRO A 108 -11.51 14.26 -5.38
C PRO A 108 -11.02 14.55 -3.96
N GLU A 109 -11.78 14.12 -2.94
CA GLU A 109 -11.37 14.25 -1.54
C GLU A 109 -10.04 13.57 -1.26
N LEU A 110 -9.32 14.08 -0.24
CA LEU A 110 -8.01 13.57 0.12
C LEU A 110 -8.12 12.15 0.68
N PRO A 111 -7.23 11.24 0.28
CA PRO A 111 -7.26 9.86 0.73
C PRO A 111 -6.67 9.70 2.14
N VAL A 112 -6.80 8.49 2.66
CA VAL A 112 -6.12 8.05 3.89
C VAL A 112 -5.31 6.79 3.60
N CYS A 113 -4.18 6.61 4.29
CA CYS A 113 -3.42 5.37 4.28
C CYS A 113 -3.93 4.45 5.38
N ALA A 114 -4.62 3.38 4.99
CA ALA A 114 -5.15 2.37 5.88
C ALA A 114 -4.18 1.17 6.00
N PRO A 115 -4.06 0.53 7.18
CA PRO A 115 -3.18 -0.61 7.35
C PRO A 115 -3.66 -1.81 6.53
N ILE A 116 -2.71 -2.56 5.96
CA ILE A 116 -2.98 -3.83 5.29
C ILE A 116 -3.24 -4.88 6.36
N ILE A 117 -4.36 -5.58 6.23
CA ILE A 117 -4.86 -6.56 7.18
C ILE A 117 -4.92 -7.94 6.50
N CYS A 118 -4.38 -8.97 7.18
CA CYS A 118 -4.59 -10.36 6.82
C CYS A 118 -5.64 -11.00 7.74
N PRO A 119 -6.60 -11.76 7.20
CA PRO A 119 -7.53 -12.52 8.01
C PRO A 119 -6.78 -13.63 8.77
N PRO A 120 -7.39 -14.25 9.79
CA PRO A 120 -6.80 -15.41 10.45
C PRO A 120 -6.37 -16.46 9.43
N PRO A 121 -5.18 -17.08 9.59
CA PRO A 121 -4.69 -18.06 8.64
C PRO A 121 -5.54 -19.34 8.70
N SER A 122 -5.79 -19.93 7.54
CA SER A 122 -6.39 -21.27 7.49
C SER A 122 -5.40 -22.32 7.98
N ILE A 123 -5.88 -23.30 8.74
CA ILE A 123 -5.05 -24.38 9.27
C ILE A 123 -5.01 -25.51 8.21
N PRO A 124 -3.82 -25.89 7.70
CA PRO A 124 -3.69 -27.00 6.77
C PRO A 124 -4.12 -28.34 7.40
N THR A 125 -4.52 -29.27 6.57
CA THR A 125 -4.84 -30.65 7.02
C THR A 125 -3.62 -31.27 7.72
N PHE A 126 -3.84 -31.93 8.84
CA PHE A 126 -2.81 -32.55 9.68
C PHE A 126 -1.77 -31.56 10.26
N ALA A 127 -2.13 -30.27 10.34
CA ALA A 127 -1.33 -29.25 11.01
C ALA A 127 -2.06 -28.67 12.22
N THR A 128 -1.27 -28.08 13.11
CA THR A 128 -1.76 -27.23 14.21
C THR A 128 -1.07 -25.89 14.16
N LEU A 129 -1.73 -24.87 14.68
CA LEU A 129 -1.19 -23.52 14.79
C LEU A 129 -0.41 -23.42 16.11
N ARG A 130 0.91 -23.42 16.02
CA ARG A 130 1.80 -23.40 17.18
C ARG A 130 1.95 -22.03 17.80
N VAL A 131 2.15 -21.00 16.96
CA VAL A 131 2.29 -19.62 17.39
C VAL A 131 1.48 -18.73 16.45
N TYR A 132 0.57 -17.97 17.03
CA TYR A 132 -0.19 -16.95 16.32
C TYR A 132 -0.62 -15.87 17.30
N LYS A 133 -0.18 -14.64 17.07
CA LYS A 133 -0.56 -13.46 17.86
C LYS A 133 -0.94 -12.36 16.89
N PRO A 134 -2.24 -12.20 16.57
CA PRO A 134 -2.71 -11.14 15.69
C PRO A 134 -2.51 -9.76 16.34
N SER A 135 -2.02 -8.79 15.56
CA SER A 135 -1.73 -7.43 16.04
C SER A 135 -2.92 -6.49 15.95
N ALA A 136 -3.99 -6.87 15.25
CA ALA A 136 -5.19 -6.05 15.03
C ALA A 136 -6.46 -6.81 15.42
N GLY A 137 -6.68 -7.01 16.71
CA GLY A 137 -7.82 -7.76 17.22
C GLY A 137 -7.77 -9.23 16.78
N ASN A 138 -8.72 -9.66 15.94
CA ASN A 138 -8.74 -11.02 15.38
C ASN A 138 -7.92 -11.15 14.08
N ASN A 139 -7.41 -10.03 13.53
CA ASN A 139 -6.68 -9.98 12.28
C ASN A 139 -5.20 -9.65 12.52
N SER A 140 -4.39 -9.97 11.56
CA SER A 140 -2.96 -9.66 11.54
C SER A 140 -2.66 -8.47 10.66
N LEU A 141 -1.63 -7.72 11.00
CA LEU A 141 -1.07 -6.65 10.20
C LEU A 141 0.03 -7.18 9.27
N TYR A 142 0.39 -6.36 8.31
CA TYR A 142 1.56 -6.63 7.47
C TYR A 142 2.79 -7.01 8.30
N ARG A 143 3.48 -8.09 7.90
CA ARG A 143 4.61 -8.72 8.58
C ARG A 143 4.28 -9.55 9.83
N ASP A 144 3.06 -9.59 10.29
CA ASP A 144 2.71 -10.57 11.32
C ASP A 144 2.96 -11.98 10.79
N THR A 145 3.31 -12.88 11.69
CA THR A 145 3.67 -14.27 11.35
C THR A 145 2.77 -15.26 12.08
N ALA A 146 2.60 -16.41 11.45
CA ALA A 146 1.98 -17.58 12.06
C ALA A 146 2.88 -18.80 11.84
N VAL A 147 3.05 -19.62 12.87
CA VAL A 147 3.92 -20.80 12.85
C VAL A 147 3.07 -22.05 13.03
N PHE A 148 3.26 -23.00 12.11
CA PHE A 148 2.56 -24.28 12.11
C PHE A 148 3.44 -25.43 12.58
N GLU A 149 2.82 -26.47 13.07
CA GLU A 149 3.44 -27.75 13.39
C GLU A 149 2.56 -28.89 12.85
N CYS A 150 3.18 -29.91 12.27
CA CYS A 150 2.43 -31.07 11.80
C CYS A 150 2.05 -32.00 12.97
N LEU A 151 0.92 -32.65 12.85
CA LEU A 151 0.51 -33.72 13.77
C LEU A 151 1.55 -34.85 13.76
N PRO A 152 1.61 -35.67 14.84
CA PRO A 152 2.47 -36.86 14.88
C PRO A 152 2.35 -37.71 13.62
N GLN A 153 3.45 -38.33 13.19
CA GLN A 153 3.55 -39.19 11.99
C GLN A 153 3.52 -38.43 10.64
N HIS A 154 3.37 -37.12 10.67
CA HIS A 154 3.34 -36.28 9.48
C HIS A 154 4.61 -35.46 9.38
N ALA A 155 5.18 -35.39 8.19
CA ALA A 155 6.30 -34.51 7.87
C ALA A 155 5.81 -33.23 7.20
N MET A 156 6.50 -32.14 7.51
CA MET A 156 6.19 -30.83 6.95
C MET A 156 6.92 -30.64 5.62
N PHE A 157 6.18 -30.18 4.62
CA PHE A 157 6.68 -29.74 3.33
C PHE A 157 6.38 -28.26 3.15
N GLY A 158 7.43 -27.47 2.92
CA GLY A 158 7.37 -26.02 2.88
C GLY A 158 7.89 -25.39 4.16
N ASN A 159 7.63 -24.10 4.31
CA ASN A 159 8.07 -23.34 5.48
C ASN A 159 7.02 -23.46 6.60
N ASP A 160 7.45 -23.72 7.82
CA ASP A 160 6.59 -23.75 9.00
C ASP A 160 6.00 -22.38 9.36
N THR A 161 6.64 -21.32 8.92
CA THR A 161 6.28 -19.94 9.21
C THR A 161 5.73 -19.26 7.97
N ILE A 162 4.53 -18.70 8.09
CA ILE A 162 3.91 -17.84 7.09
C ILE A 162 3.88 -16.40 7.56
N THR A 163 3.88 -15.46 6.62
CA THR A 163 3.91 -14.03 6.89
C THR A 163 2.78 -13.32 6.16
N CYS A 164 2.16 -12.34 6.79
CA CYS A 164 1.17 -11.46 6.19
C CYS A 164 1.86 -10.54 5.16
N THR A 165 1.43 -10.62 3.90
CA THR A 165 2.03 -9.90 2.78
C THR A 165 1.43 -8.51 2.57
N THR A 166 2.05 -7.72 1.68
CA THR A 166 1.52 -6.42 1.25
C THR A 166 0.22 -6.49 0.46
N HIS A 167 -0.23 -7.69 0.09
CA HIS A 167 -1.50 -7.91 -0.63
C HIS A 167 -2.66 -8.30 0.31
N GLY A 168 -2.45 -8.30 1.62
CA GLY A 168 -3.48 -8.68 2.59
C GLY A 168 -3.76 -10.18 2.65
N ASN A 169 -2.82 -11.00 2.21
CA ASN A 169 -2.88 -12.45 2.26
C ASN A 169 -1.61 -13.03 2.90
N TRP A 170 -1.69 -14.28 3.30
CA TRP A 170 -0.55 -15.01 3.84
C TRP A 170 0.34 -15.56 2.72
N THR A 171 1.63 -15.71 3.01
CA THR A 171 2.53 -16.50 2.17
C THR A 171 2.02 -17.94 2.06
N LYS A 172 2.64 -18.74 1.19
CA LYS A 172 2.22 -20.12 0.95
C LYS A 172 2.20 -20.92 2.25
N LEU A 173 1.07 -21.59 2.51
CA LEU A 173 0.88 -22.49 3.64
C LEU A 173 1.78 -23.74 3.50
N PRO A 174 2.28 -24.29 4.63
CA PRO A 174 2.94 -25.59 4.64
C PRO A 174 1.93 -26.71 4.34
N GLU A 175 2.45 -27.84 3.95
CA GLU A 175 1.68 -29.07 3.74
C GLU A 175 2.22 -30.14 4.71
N CYS A 176 1.33 -30.79 5.44
CA CYS A 176 1.66 -31.91 6.30
C CYS A 176 1.21 -33.21 5.65
N ARG A 177 2.14 -34.14 5.42
CA ARG A 177 1.87 -35.44 4.80
C ARG A 177 2.31 -36.57 5.73
N GLU A 178 1.50 -37.63 5.79
CA GLU A 178 1.91 -38.87 6.45
C GLU A 178 3.11 -39.43 5.69
N VAL A 179 4.17 -39.78 6.43
CA VAL A 179 5.36 -40.41 5.86
C VAL A 179 5.60 -41.75 6.55
N LYS A 180 5.54 -42.82 5.77
CA LYS A 180 5.84 -44.20 6.19
C LYS A 180 7.28 -44.50 5.87
N CYS A 181 8.00 -45.06 6.86
CA CYS A 181 9.38 -45.47 6.71
C CYS A 181 9.47 -46.99 6.53
N PRO A 182 10.34 -47.49 5.67
CA PRO A 182 10.63 -48.92 5.61
C PRO A 182 11.33 -49.35 6.91
N PHE A 183 11.17 -50.61 7.27
CA PHE A 183 11.93 -51.18 8.39
C PHE A 183 13.43 -51.17 8.05
N PRO A 184 14.29 -50.69 8.99
CA PRO A 184 15.73 -50.69 8.77
C PRO A 184 16.28 -52.12 8.70
N SER A 185 17.28 -52.34 7.84
CA SER A 185 17.96 -53.62 7.74
C SER A 185 18.81 -53.86 8.99
N ARG A 186 18.86 -55.10 9.41
CA ARG A 186 19.73 -55.53 10.50
C ARG A 186 21.21 -55.45 10.06
N PRO A 187 22.11 -54.84 10.86
CA PRO A 187 23.52 -54.83 10.56
C PRO A 187 24.13 -56.22 10.72
N ASP A 188 25.21 -56.46 10.00
CA ASP A 188 25.99 -57.70 10.18
C ASP A 188 26.54 -57.76 11.59
N ASN A 189 26.47 -58.97 12.21
CA ASN A 189 26.91 -59.21 13.57
C ASN A 189 26.29 -58.24 14.63
N GLY A 190 25.10 -57.77 14.35
CA GLY A 190 24.39 -56.84 15.25
C GLY A 190 22.88 -57.06 15.27
N PHE A 191 22.20 -56.15 15.89
CA PHE A 191 20.76 -56.12 15.97
C PHE A 191 20.22 -54.68 15.79
N VAL A 192 18.93 -54.57 15.47
CA VAL A 192 18.24 -53.31 15.40
C VAL A 192 16.96 -53.40 16.22
N ASN A 193 16.74 -52.40 17.04
CA ASN A 193 15.51 -52.22 17.83
C ASN A 193 14.71 -51.05 17.28
N TYR A 194 13.42 -51.26 17.10
CA TYR A 194 12.46 -50.24 16.66
C TYR A 194 11.11 -50.48 17.37
N PRO A 195 10.22 -49.49 17.40
CA PRO A 195 8.90 -49.65 18.03
C PRO A 195 8.15 -50.86 17.46
N ALA A 196 7.52 -51.66 18.29
CA ALA A 196 6.71 -52.83 17.90
C ALA A 196 5.39 -52.37 17.24
N LYS A 197 5.47 -51.92 16.00
CA LYS A 197 4.35 -51.43 15.18
C LYS A 197 4.33 -52.14 13.83
N PRO A 198 3.14 -52.26 13.20
CA PRO A 198 3.05 -52.84 11.86
C PRO A 198 3.68 -51.95 10.78
N THR A 199 3.87 -50.66 11.07
CA THR A 199 4.46 -49.66 10.14
C THR A 199 5.23 -48.64 10.95
N LEU A 200 6.43 -48.29 10.47
CA LEU A 200 7.20 -47.16 11.01
C LEU A 200 6.81 -45.87 10.29
N TYR A 201 6.79 -44.79 11.03
CA TYR A 201 6.42 -43.47 10.54
C TYR A 201 7.53 -42.44 10.81
N TYR A 202 7.40 -41.28 10.21
CA TYR A 202 8.27 -40.14 10.44
C TYR A 202 8.49 -39.85 11.93
N LYS A 203 9.75 -39.70 12.34
CA LYS A 203 10.21 -39.56 13.72
C LYS A 203 10.12 -40.80 14.61
N ASP A 204 9.69 -41.95 14.12
CA ASP A 204 9.98 -43.20 14.83
C ASP A 204 11.50 -43.46 14.78
N LYS A 205 12.04 -43.89 15.89
CA LYS A 205 13.48 -44.10 16.06
C LYS A 205 13.83 -45.57 15.98
N ALA A 206 14.92 -45.88 15.33
CA ALA A 206 15.55 -47.20 15.39
C ALA A 206 16.94 -47.11 15.98
N THR A 207 17.23 -48.02 16.90
CA THR A 207 18.57 -48.11 17.55
C THR A 207 19.29 -49.38 17.13
N PHE A 208 20.59 -49.25 16.87
CA PHE A 208 21.43 -50.33 16.42
C PHE A 208 22.39 -50.72 17.53
N GLY A 209 22.69 -52.02 17.62
CA GLY A 209 23.69 -52.54 18.50
C GLY A 209 24.47 -53.68 17.88
N CYS A 210 25.64 -53.98 18.42
CA CYS A 210 26.49 -55.07 17.96
C CYS A 210 26.50 -56.22 18.99
N HIS A 211 26.72 -57.44 18.49
CA HIS A 211 27.03 -58.58 19.33
C HIS A 211 28.41 -58.48 19.97
N ASP A 212 28.66 -59.30 21.01
CA ASP A 212 29.93 -59.30 21.70
C ASP A 212 31.14 -59.52 20.73
N GLY A 213 32.16 -58.72 20.94
CA GLY A 213 33.34 -58.69 20.09
C GLY A 213 33.30 -57.82 18.83
N TYR A 214 32.18 -57.12 18.60
CA TYR A 214 31.98 -56.19 17.49
C TYR A 214 31.71 -54.78 17.99
N SER A 215 32.13 -53.79 17.26
CA SER A 215 31.88 -52.40 17.52
C SER A 215 30.99 -51.77 16.39
N LEU A 216 30.16 -50.82 16.75
CA LEU A 216 29.31 -50.14 15.80
C LEU A 216 30.14 -49.13 14.97
N ASP A 217 30.09 -49.26 13.64
CA ASP A 217 30.64 -48.27 12.73
C ASP A 217 29.46 -47.49 12.10
N GLY A 218 29.19 -46.29 12.64
CA GLY A 218 28.09 -45.44 12.26
C GLY A 218 27.23 -44.99 13.45
N PRO A 219 26.10 -44.31 13.20
CA PRO A 219 25.24 -43.79 14.25
C PRO A 219 24.50 -44.94 14.96
N GLU A 220 24.39 -44.82 16.30
CA GLU A 220 23.65 -45.75 17.14
C GLU A 220 22.13 -45.62 16.94
N GLU A 221 21.67 -44.44 16.53
CA GLU A 221 20.23 -44.12 16.35
C GLU A 221 19.99 -43.44 15.01
N ILE A 222 18.90 -43.80 14.35
CA ILE A 222 18.39 -43.12 13.15
C ILE A 222 16.92 -42.80 13.31
#